data_a5d3460f6529bb1d1355d44b81e9c7a5
#
_entry.id   a5d3460f6529bb1d1355d44b81e9c7a5
#
_cell.length_a   1.000
_cell.length_b   1.000
_cell.length_c   1.000
_cell.angle_alpha   90.00
_cell.angle_beta   90.00
_cell.angle_gamma   90.00
#
_symmetry.space_group_name_H-M   'P 1'
#
loop_
_entity.id
_entity.type
_entity.pdbx_description
1 polymer ?
#
loop_
_entity_poly.entity_id
_entity_poly.type
_entity_poly.pdbx_seq_one_letter_code
_entity_poly.pdbx_strand_id
1 'polypeptide(L)'
;MKTNKKGITLIALVITIIILLILAAVAIQLALGENGLIGRAQSGQEKQSMAEATDKFKTAQASAWADFILEQKTSDAVDKYVTALNNAVSSVTDPNIKGVTRTGAFSRTGSSGSYALQSSTVILYFNGQANATLSMDTEGKVTVALN
;
A
#
# COMPACT_ATOMS: atom_id res chain seq x y z
N MET A 1 65.55 -15.72 26.31
CA MET A 1 64.16 -15.70 26.78
C MET A 1 63.27 -16.20 25.69
N LYS A 2 62.58 -17.31 25.89
CA LYS A 2 61.62 -17.78 24.91
C LYS A 2 60.29 -17.04 25.09
N THR A 3 59.94 -16.20 24.15
CA THR A 3 58.62 -15.58 24.11
C THR A 3 57.55 -16.65 23.82
N ASN A 4 56.51 -16.63 24.62
CA ASN A 4 55.41 -17.59 24.42
C ASN A 4 54.51 -17.14 23.25
N LYS A 5 54.96 -17.46 22.03
CA LYS A 5 54.25 -17.11 20.81
C LYS A 5 52.85 -17.74 20.71
N LYS A 6 52.63 -18.88 21.36
CA LYS A 6 51.31 -19.55 21.39
C LYS A 6 50.28 -18.76 22.19
N GLY A 7 50.69 -18.15 23.31
CA GLY A 7 49.80 -17.30 24.09
C GLY A 7 49.37 -16.02 23.37
N ILE A 8 50.30 -15.37 22.66
CA ILE A 8 50.01 -14.17 21.86
C ILE A 8 49.07 -14.49 20.70
N THR A 9 49.28 -15.59 20.00
CA THR A 9 48.43 -16.04 18.90
C THR A 9 47.04 -16.39 19.40
N LEU A 10 46.93 -17.06 20.55
CA LEU A 10 45.62 -17.41 21.15
C LEU A 10 44.86 -16.14 21.56
N ILE A 11 45.49 -15.17 22.17
CA ILE A 11 44.89 -13.88 22.54
C ILE A 11 44.44 -13.12 21.29
N ALA A 12 45.28 -13.07 20.25
CA ALA A 12 44.92 -12.45 18.97
C ALA A 12 43.68 -13.13 18.33
N LEU A 13 43.63 -14.44 18.37
CA LEU A 13 42.48 -15.21 17.85
C LEU A 13 41.19 -14.89 18.61
N VAL A 14 41.26 -14.88 19.95
CA VAL A 14 40.09 -14.56 20.79
C VAL A 14 39.61 -13.12 20.57
N ILE A 15 40.50 -12.17 20.50
CA ILE A 15 40.15 -10.76 20.24
C ILE A 15 39.49 -10.61 18.86
N THR A 16 40.06 -11.28 17.85
CA THR A 16 39.50 -11.25 16.50
C THR A 16 38.07 -11.81 16.46
N ILE A 17 37.82 -12.92 17.14
CA ILE A 17 36.49 -13.52 17.23
C ILE A 17 35.50 -12.58 17.93
N ILE A 18 35.91 -11.94 19.04
CA ILE A 18 35.07 -11.00 19.78
C ILE A 18 34.68 -9.80 18.89
N ILE A 19 35.65 -9.24 18.17
CA ILE A 19 35.42 -8.12 17.25
C ILE A 19 34.47 -8.53 16.14
N LEU A 20 34.63 -9.72 15.55
CA LEU A 20 33.75 -10.22 14.51
C LEU A 20 32.33 -10.42 15.03
N LEU A 21 32.15 -10.92 16.24
CA LEU A 21 30.81 -11.10 16.84
C LEU A 21 30.13 -9.75 17.10
N ILE A 22 30.87 -8.75 17.57
CA ILE A 22 30.32 -7.40 17.78
C ILE A 22 29.93 -6.77 16.46
N LEU A 23 30.78 -6.85 15.45
CA LEU A 23 30.47 -6.33 14.11
C LEU A 23 29.26 -7.03 13.48
N ALA A 24 29.18 -8.36 13.64
CA ALA A 24 28.04 -9.13 13.16
C ALA A 24 26.73 -8.71 13.86
N ALA A 25 26.76 -8.52 15.17
CA ALA A 25 25.59 -8.10 15.93
C ALA A 25 25.10 -6.71 15.49
N VAL A 26 26.01 -5.75 15.30
CA VAL A 26 25.67 -4.40 14.83
C VAL A 26 25.13 -4.46 13.40
N ALA A 27 25.75 -5.25 12.52
CA ALA A 27 25.29 -5.41 11.14
C ALA A 27 23.87 -5.96 11.07
N ILE A 28 23.55 -6.96 11.91
CA ILE A 28 22.21 -7.54 11.98
C ILE A 28 21.20 -6.51 12.49
N GLN A 29 21.53 -5.74 13.51
CA GLN A 29 20.66 -4.68 14.04
C GLN A 29 20.38 -3.60 12.99
N LEU A 30 21.39 -3.20 12.21
CA LEU A 30 21.21 -2.22 11.15
C LEU A 30 20.34 -2.75 9.99
N ALA A 31 20.44 -4.04 9.70
CA ALA A 31 19.67 -4.67 8.63
C ALA A 31 18.23 -4.96 9.03
N LEU A 32 18.00 -5.48 10.25
CA LEU A 32 16.70 -6.00 10.70
C LEU A 32 15.99 -5.12 11.72
N GLY A 33 16.63 -4.08 12.25
CA GLY A 33 16.01 -3.15 13.21
C GLY A 33 14.88 -2.34 12.59
N GLU A 34 14.01 -1.75 13.40
CA GLU A 34 12.89 -0.90 12.94
C GLU A 34 13.34 0.25 12.02
N ASN A 35 14.54 0.77 12.29
CA ASN A 35 15.16 1.79 11.45
C ASN A 35 16.21 1.21 10.49
N GLY A 36 16.24 -0.10 10.30
CA GLY A 36 17.19 -0.79 9.45
C GLY A 36 16.92 -0.58 7.96
N LEU A 37 17.93 -0.85 7.13
CA LEU A 37 17.83 -0.70 5.68
C LEU A 37 16.71 -1.56 5.07
N ILE A 38 16.54 -2.78 5.56
CA ILE A 38 15.49 -3.69 5.07
C ILE A 38 14.09 -3.16 5.43
N GLY A 39 13.91 -2.69 6.66
CA GLY A 39 12.64 -2.08 7.09
C GLY A 39 12.27 -0.83 6.28
N ARG A 40 13.25 0.02 5.99
CA ARG A 40 13.07 1.21 5.15
C ARG A 40 12.73 0.84 3.70
N ALA A 41 13.38 -0.17 3.16
CA ALA A 41 13.12 -0.64 1.81
C ALA A 41 11.69 -1.20 1.68
N GLN A 42 11.25 -2.00 2.64
CA GLN A 42 9.88 -2.52 2.69
C GLN A 42 8.85 -1.40 2.82
N SER A 43 9.06 -0.46 3.73
CA SER A 43 8.16 0.69 3.90
C SER A 43 8.10 1.56 2.65
N GLY A 44 9.22 1.76 1.97
CA GLY A 44 9.26 2.48 0.69
C GLY A 44 8.48 1.75 -0.40
N GLN A 45 8.63 0.44 -0.48
CA GLN A 45 7.89 -0.39 -1.44
C GLN A 45 6.39 -0.37 -1.17
N GLU A 46 5.97 -0.45 0.08
CA GLU A 46 4.56 -0.36 0.47
C GLU A 46 3.95 0.98 0.06
N LYS A 47 4.62 2.08 0.36
CA LYS A 47 4.18 3.42 -0.03
C LYS A 47 4.10 3.57 -1.54
N GLN A 48 5.08 3.05 -2.27
CA GLN A 48 5.09 3.09 -3.72
C GLN A 48 3.95 2.26 -4.32
N SER A 49 3.71 1.06 -3.82
CA SER A 49 2.61 0.20 -4.28
C SER A 49 1.25 0.85 -4.02
N MET A 50 1.09 1.51 -2.87
CA MET A 50 -0.14 2.22 -2.55
C MET A 50 -0.33 3.46 -3.44
N ALA A 51 0.73 4.23 -3.68
CA ALA A 51 0.69 5.37 -4.58
C ALA A 51 0.33 4.93 -6.01
N GLU A 52 0.92 3.85 -6.49
CA GLU A 52 0.63 3.29 -7.81
C GLU A 52 -0.83 2.83 -7.91
N ALA A 53 -1.34 2.13 -6.90
CA ALA A 53 -2.73 1.70 -6.85
C ALA A 53 -3.70 2.88 -6.86
N THR A 54 -3.43 3.92 -6.06
CA THR A 54 -4.28 5.13 -6.03
C THR A 54 -4.21 5.92 -7.32
N ASP A 55 -3.06 6.01 -7.98
CA ASP A 55 -2.92 6.69 -9.26
C ASP A 55 -3.68 5.95 -10.37
N LYS A 56 -3.62 4.64 -10.42
CA LYS A 56 -4.42 3.83 -11.33
C LYS A 56 -5.91 4.01 -11.09
N PHE A 57 -6.33 4.02 -9.83
CA PHE A 57 -7.71 4.28 -9.47
C PHE A 57 -8.15 5.67 -9.91
N LYS A 58 -7.37 6.71 -9.64
CA LYS A 58 -7.66 8.09 -10.05
C LYS A 58 -7.82 8.21 -11.56
N THR A 59 -6.97 7.56 -12.33
CA THR A 59 -7.05 7.56 -13.79
C THR A 59 -8.34 6.90 -14.27
N ALA A 60 -8.68 5.75 -13.72
CA ALA A 60 -9.93 5.06 -14.06
C ALA A 60 -11.15 5.86 -13.62
N GLN A 61 -11.12 6.48 -12.44
CA GLN A 61 -12.18 7.34 -11.94
C GLN A 61 -12.39 8.58 -12.83
N ALA A 62 -11.31 9.21 -13.30
CA ALA A 62 -11.42 10.36 -14.20
C ALA A 62 -12.07 9.98 -15.53
N SER A 63 -11.74 8.83 -16.09
CA SER A 63 -12.40 8.29 -17.30
C SER A 63 -13.87 8.00 -17.07
N ALA A 64 -14.20 7.33 -15.97
CA ALA A 64 -15.59 7.02 -15.60
C ALA A 64 -16.40 8.30 -15.35
N TRP A 65 -15.80 9.30 -14.73
CA TRP A 65 -16.43 10.60 -14.49
C TRP A 65 -16.75 11.33 -15.79
N ALA A 66 -15.82 11.32 -16.77
CA ALA A 66 -16.06 11.90 -18.08
C ALA A 66 -17.26 11.24 -18.76
N ASP A 67 -17.36 9.92 -18.76
CA ASP A 67 -18.51 9.19 -19.31
C ASP A 67 -19.80 9.51 -18.57
N PHE A 68 -19.74 9.63 -17.24
CA PHE A 68 -20.90 9.99 -16.42
C PHE A 68 -21.45 11.37 -16.76
N ILE A 69 -20.58 12.35 -17.00
CA ILE A 69 -20.97 13.70 -17.41
C ILE A 69 -21.53 13.68 -18.83
N LEU A 70 -20.92 12.95 -19.77
CA LEU A 70 -21.38 12.83 -21.14
C LEU A 70 -22.78 12.23 -21.22
N GLU A 71 -23.11 11.29 -20.36
CA GLU A 71 -24.44 10.70 -20.23
C GLU A 71 -25.41 11.54 -19.39
N GLN A 72 -25.07 12.79 -19.07
CA GLN A 72 -25.87 13.76 -18.33
C GLN A 72 -26.33 13.27 -16.95
N LYS A 73 -25.52 12.46 -16.30
CA LYS A 73 -25.78 11.93 -14.96
C LYS A 73 -27.13 11.20 -14.83
N THR A 74 -27.53 10.51 -15.88
CA THR A 74 -28.76 9.72 -15.89
C THR A 74 -28.69 8.55 -14.89
N SER A 75 -29.84 7.93 -14.60
CA SER A 75 -29.90 6.76 -13.72
C SER A 75 -28.99 5.63 -14.20
N ASP A 76 -28.97 5.34 -15.50
CA ASP A 76 -28.11 4.32 -16.08
C ASP A 76 -26.63 4.71 -15.98
N ALA A 77 -26.31 6.01 -16.13
CA ALA A 77 -24.97 6.52 -15.93
C ALA A 77 -24.49 6.37 -14.49
N VAL A 78 -25.37 6.55 -13.50
CA VAL A 78 -25.06 6.29 -12.09
C VAL A 78 -24.65 4.84 -11.87
N ASP A 79 -25.39 3.89 -12.41
CA ASP A 79 -25.08 2.47 -12.32
C ASP A 79 -23.72 2.15 -12.96
N LYS A 80 -23.50 2.64 -14.17
CA LYS A 80 -22.24 2.45 -14.90
C LYS A 80 -21.06 3.08 -14.15
N TYR A 81 -21.24 4.26 -13.59
CA TYR A 81 -20.20 4.98 -12.85
C TYR A 81 -19.78 4.20 -11.59
N VAL A 82 -20.74 3.79 -10.78
CA VAL A 82 -20.46 3.01 -9.55
C VAL A 82 -19.83 1.66 -9.91
N THR A 83 -20.32 0.98 -10.95
CA THR A 83 -19.73 -0.27 -11.43
C THR A 83 -18.29 -0.07 -11.90
N ALA A 84 -18.01 1.00 -12.64
CA ALA A 84 -16.68 1.33 -13.11
C ALA A 84 -15.72 1.62 -11.95
N LEU A 85 -16.18 2.35 -10.92
CA LEU A 85 -15.38 2.61 -9.72
C LEU A 85 -15.03 1.33 -8.96
N ASN A 86 -16.01 0.45 -8.77
CA ASN A 86 -15.78 -0.83 -8.10
C ASN A 86 -14.87 -1.75 -8.90
N ASN A 87 -14.98 -1.76 -10.23
CA ASN A 87 -14.06 -2.50 -11.09
C ASN A 87 -12.63 -1.94 -11.01
N ALA A 88 -12.48 -0.62 -10.96
CA ALA A 88 -11.19 0.03 -10.78
C ALA A 88 -10.55 -0.36 -9.45
N VAL A 89 -11.31 -0.38 -8.35
CA VAL A 89 -10.84 -0.85 -7.05
C VAL A 89 -10.41 -2.31 -7.14
N SER A 90 -11.21 -3.16 -7.77
CA SER A 90 -10.88 -4.58 -7.94
C SER A 90 -9.60 -4.80 -8.75
N SER A 91 -9.35 -3.97 -9.76
CA SER A 91 -8.14 -4.07 -10.58
C SER A 91 -6.86 -3.69 -9.84
N VAL A 92 -6.94 -2.86 -8.81
CA VAL A 92 -5.78 -2.44 -8.02
C VAL A 92 -5.61 -3.22 -6.72
N THR A 93 -6.58 -4.06 -6.35
CA THR A 93 -6.53 -4.88 -5.13
C THR A 93 -6.29 -6.34 -5.50
N ASP A 94 -5.03 -6.73 -5.55
CA ASP A 94 -4.64 -8.13 -5.75
C ASP A 94 -3.68 -8.53 -4.63
N PRO A 95 -4.16 -9.29 -3.64
CA PRO A 95 -3.33 -9.69 -2.51
C PRO A 95 -2.18 -10.62 -2.92
N ASN A 96 -2.31 -11.34 -4.04
CA ASN A 96 -1.27 -12.25 -4.50
C ASN A 96 -0.13 -11.54 -5.22
N ILE A 97 -0.44 -10.45 -5.93
CA ILE A 97 0.55 -9.74 -6.75
C ILE A 97 1.09 -8.50 -6.02
N LYS A 98 0.21 -7.75 -5.37
CA LYS A 98 0.56 -6.43 -4.79
C LYS A 98 0.38 -6.36 -3.28
N GLY A 99 -0.23 -7.35 -2.67
CA GLY A 99 -0.53 -7.33 -1.24
C GLY A 99 -1.56 -6.29 -0.82
N VAL A 100 -2.29 -5.71 -1.76
CA VAL A 100 -3.30 -4.68 -1.50
C VAL A 100 -4.68 -5.34 -1.42
N THR A 101 -5.35 -5.14 -0.31
CA THR A 101 -6.73 -5.59 -0.10
C THR A 101 -7.66 -4.40 0.10
N ARG A 102 -8.96 -4.63 0.07
CA ARG A 102 -9.94 -3.57 0.26
C ARG A 102 -10.99 -3.94 1.30
N THR A 103 -11.57 -2.92 1.92
CA THR A 103 -12.79 -3.02 2.72
C THR A 103 -13.79 -1.98 2.23
N GLY A 104 -15.02 -2.39 2.04
CA GLY A 104 -16.08 -1.55 1.52
C GLY A 104 -16.20 -1.58 0.00
N ALA A 105 -17.20 -0.90 -0.50
CA ALA A 105 -17.47 -0.73 -1.92
C ALA A 105 -18.21 0.58 -2.16
N PHE A 106 -18.06 1.15 -3.34
CA PHE A 106 -18.90 2.27 -3.76
C PHE A 106 -20.32 1.77 -3.99
N SER A 107 -21.30 2.55 -3.60
CA SER A 107 -22.69 2.15 -3.62
C SER A 107 -23.59 3.21 -4.26
N ARG A 108 -24.75 2.74 -4.68
CA ARG A 108 -25.84 3.57 -5.19
C ARG A 108 -27.15 3.19 -4.50
N THR A 109 -28.08 4.13 -4.49
CA THR A 109 -29.43 3.90 -3.99
C THR A 109 -30.42 3.81 -5.13
N GLY A 110 -31.60 3.27 -4.84
CA GLY A 110 -32.71 3.19 -5.79
C GLY A 110 -32.79 1.87 -6.54
N SER A 111 -33.67 1.85 -7.51
CA SER A 111 -33.95 0.70 -8.37
C SER A 111 -33.75 1.08 -9.83
N SER A 112 -33.83 0.11 -10.73
CA SER A 112 -33.66 0.33 -12.16
C SER A 112 -34.53 1.49 -12.67
N GLY A 113 -33.91 2.47 -13.32
CA GLY A 113 -34.54 3.69 -13.79
C GLY A 113 -34.54 4.86 -12.79
N SER A 114 -34.12 4.62 -11.54
CA SER A 114 -34.12 5.62 -10.44
C SER A 114 -32.88 5.56 -9.57
N TYR A 115 -31.74 5.21 -10.12
CA TYR A 115 -30.49 5.15 -9.36
C TYR A 115 -29.98 6.52 -8.99
N ALA A 116 -29.47 6.65 -7.77
CA ALA A 116 -28.77 7.83 -7.29
C ALA A 116 -27.46 7.44 -6.61
N LEU A 117 -26.46 8.32 -6.67
CA LEU A 117 -25.19 8.11 -5.98
C LEU A 117 -25.38 8.16 -4.48
N GLN A 118 -24.72 7.28 -3.78
CA GLN A 118 -24.71 7.22 -2.31
C GLN A 118 -23.31 7.50 -1.80
N SER A 119 -23.23 8.30 -0.75
CA SER A 119 -21.98 8.52 -0.03
C SER A 119 -21.43 7.19 0.45
N SER A 120 -20.20 6.89 0.07
CA SER A 120 -19.58 5.59 0.35
C SER A 120 -18.06 5.72 0.44
N THR A 121 -17.47 4.79 1.17
CA THR A 121 -16.04 4.79 1.44
C THR A 121 -15.46 3.41 1.15
N VAL A 122 -14.31 3.40 0.48
CA VAL A 122 -13.50 2.21 0.28
C VAL A 122 -12.14 2.46 0.94
N ILE A 123 -11.69 1.51 1.73
CA ILE A 123 -10.38 1.59 2.37
C ILE A 123 -9.48 0.53 1.74
N LEU A 124 -8.33 0.98 1.25
CA LEU A 124 -7.29 0.11 0.72
C LEU A 124 -6.26 -0.16 1.82
N TYR A 125 -5.95 -1.42 2.01
CA TYR A 125 -4.98 -1.88 3.00
C TYR A 125 -3.80 -2.53 2.30
N PHE A 126 -2.61 -2.27 2.82
CA PHE A 126 -1.42 -3.03 2.47
C PHE A 126 -1.00 -3.87 3.69
N ASN A 127 -0.92 -5.18 3.53
CA ASN A 127 -0.58 -6.13 4.61
C ASN A 127 -1.43 -5.94 5.87
N GLY A 128 -2.72 -5.61 5.71
CA GLY A 128 -3.65 -5.43 6.82
C GLY A 128 -3.62 -4.07 7.50
N GLN A 129 -2.77 -3.15 7.05
CA GLN A 129 -2.73 -1.79 7.56
C GLN A 129 -3.47 -0.83 6.63
N ALA A 130 -4.17 0.15 7.20
CA ALA A 130 -4.87 1.16 6.40
C ALA A 130 -3.85 2.11 5.78
N ASN A 131 -3.87 2.25 4.45
CA ASN A 131 -2.94 3.09 3.72
C ASN A 131 -3.61 4.15 2.85
N ALA A 132 -4.82 3.88 2.37
CA ALA A 132 -5.55 4.85 1.56
C ALA A 132 -7.05 4.74 1.82
N THR A 133 -7.72 5.89 1.91
CA THR A 133 -9.18 5.99 2.03
C THR A 133 -9.73 6.67 0.79
N LEU A 134 -10.63 6.00 0.08
CA LEU A 134 -11.32 6.50 -1.10
C LEU A 134 -12.75 6.83 -0.68
N SER A 135 -13.13 8.10 -0.74
CA SER A 135 -14.47 8.54 -0.34
C SER A 135 -15.21 9.17 -1.51
N MET A 136 -16.43 8.73 -1.74
CA MET A 136 -17.33 9.31 -2.75
C MET A 136 -18.49 10.00 -2.05
N ASP A 137 -18.81 11.21 -2.46
CA ASP A 137 -20.00 11.93 -1.99
C ASP A 137 -21.23 11.65 -2.86
N THR A 138 -22.36 12.23 -2.51
CA THR A 138 -23.62 12.04 -3.25
C THR A 138 -23.63 12.69 -4.63
N GLU A 139 -22.67 13.56 -4.93
CA GLU A 139 -22.48 14.18 -6.24
C GLU A 139 -21.55 13.36 -7.15
N GLY A 140 -20.89 12.34 -6.60
CA GLY A 140 -19.96 11.48 -7.33
C GLY A 140 -18.51 11.94 -7.24
N LYS A 141 -18.21 12.99 -6.48
CA LYS A 141 -16.85 13.44 -6.25
C LYS A 141 -16.12 12.41 -5.38
N VAL A 142 -14.97 11.97 -5.83
CA VAL A 142 -14.11 11.02 -5.11
C VAL A 142 -12.88 11.73 -4.59
N THR A 143 -12.62 11.57 -3.30
CA THR A 143 -11.41 12.06 -2.63
C THR A 143 -10.56 10.88 -2.20
N VAL A 144 -9.25 11.04 -2.27
CA VAL A 144 -8.26 10.03 -1.88
C VAL A 144 -7.39 10.60 -0.77
N ALA A 145 -7.40 9.95 0.38
CA ALA A 145 -6.54 10.28 1.51
C ALA A 145 -5.53 9.16 1.74
N LEU A 146 -4.25 9.49 1.71
CA LEU A 146 -3.15 8.57 2.03
C LEU A 146 -2.78 8.71 3.50
N ASN A 147 -2.69 7.59 4.20
CA ASN A 147 -2.33 7.53 5.63
C ASN A 147 -0.94 6.93 5.84
#